data_8b13f326b10015aeea1bf534dedeece1
#
_entry.id   8b13f326b10015aeea1bf534dedeece1
#
_cell.length_a   1.000
_cell.length_b   1.000
_cell.length_c   1.000
_cell.angle_alpha   90.00
_cell.angle_beta   90.00
_cell.angle_gamma   90.00
#
_symmetry.space_group_name_H-M   'P 1'
#
loop_
_entity.id
_entity.type
_entity.pdbx_description
1 polymer ?
#
loop_
_entity_poly.entity_id
_entity_poly.type
_entity_poly.pdbx_seq_one_letter_code
_entity_poly.pdbx_strand_id
1 'polypeptide(L)'
;LNYFAYQNLKSALSDDAKDVHPEAREYFEQVINRFNTNYVSEFLEKPLQIRDYSLGGKQEKRYRMWCLQNHFFLNPLNDLPLLHSCFATDSLQLPAITTTIDEKDIPIFFGLFNQIKQDFIYARFLFYQGQVDRSTPHYADKETGLTNLFDYPQYSIRIENEKTAFRLLYSLFDKVAFFANKYWKLGIKDTDVTFHSVWREESGHRPRYKHRALDTKSNIALLAMNWIYKDFN
;
A
#
# COMPACT_ATOMS: atom_id res chain seq x y z
N LEU A 1 -9.04 13.92 -2.56
CA LEU A 1 -9.44 12.82 -1.68
C LEU A 1 -10.81 13.10 -1.05
N ASN A 2 -11.00 14.24 -0.38
CA ASN A 2 -12.26 14.60 0.30
C ASN A 2 -13.48 14.61 -0.63
N TYR A 3 -13.32 15.08 -1.87
CA TYR A 3 -14.39 15.03 -2.87
C TYR A 3 -14.88 13.58 -3.11
N PHE A 4 -13.96 12.65 -3.35
CA PHE A 4 -14.33 11.25 -3.60
C PHE A 4 -14.93 10.58 -2.36
N ALA A 5 -14.38 10.85 -1.18
CA ALA A 5 -14.94 10.36 0.08
C ALA A 5 -16.39 10.83 0.26
N TYR A 6 -16.66 12.12 0.01
CA TYR A 6 -18.00 12.68 0.06
C TYR A 6 -18.95 12.04 -0.95
N GLN A 7 -18.52 11.88 -2.22
CA GLN A 7 -19.35 11.27 -3.26
C GLN A 7 -19.68 9.79 -2.95
N ASN A 8 -18.71 9.03 -2.44
CA ASN A 8 -18.91 7.64 -2.03
C ASN A 8 -19.91 7.53 -0.86
N LEU A 9 -19.77 8.39 0.15
CA LEU A 9 -20.73 8.44 1.26
C LEU A 9 -22.13 8.84 0.80
N LYS A 10 -22.25 9.82 -0.10
CA LYS A 10 -23.52 10.25 -0.68
C LYS A 10 -24.16 9.11 -1.47
N SER A 11 -23.38 8.38 -2.25
CA SER A 11 -23.86 7.20 -2.97
C SER A 11 -24.34 6.09 -2.03
N ALA A 12 -23.61 5.83 -0.95
CA ALA A 12 -24.00 4.84 0.06
C ALA A 12 -25.28 5.23 0.84
N LEU A 13 -25.61 6.52 0.92
CA LEU A 13 -26.83 7.02 1.54
C LEU A 13 -28.00 7.18 0.56
N SER A 14 -27.79 6.95 -0.74
CA SER A 14 -28.85 7.02 -1.73
C SER A 14 -29.93 5.94 -1.48
N ASP A 15 -31.14 6.18 -1.97
CA ASP A 15 -32.27 5.25 -1.83
C ASP A 15 -32.06 3.93 -2.58
N ASP A 16 -31.15 3.93 -3.57
CA ASP A 16 -30.76 2.75 -4.34
C ASP A 16 -29.79 1.82 -3.59
N ALA A 17 -29.13 2.31 -2.53
CA ALA A 17 -28.19 1.53 -1.73
C ALA A 17 -28.93 0.67 -0.69
N LYS A 18 -29.48 -0.49 -1.13
CA LYS A 18 -30.32 -1.37 -0.30
C LYS A 18 -29.54 -2.17 0.74
N ASP A 19 -28.24 -2.31 0.59
CA ASP A 19 -27.40 -3.23 1.38
C ASP A 19 -26.61 -2.56 2.51
N VAL A 20 -26.86 -1.27 2.78
CA VAL A 20 -26.15 -0.56 3.86
C VAL A 20 -26.84 -0.81 5.19
N HIS A 21 -26.08 -1.39 6.14
CA HIS A 21 -26.56 -1.64 7.50
C HIS A 21 -27.04 -0.34 8.19
N PRO A 22 -28.17 -0.33 8.93
CA PRO A 22 -28.72 0.89 9.51
C PRO A 22 -27.73 1.69 10.37
N GLU A 23 -26.94 1.01 11.22
CA GLU A 23 -25.92 1.68 12.07
C GLU A 23 -24.81 2.34 11.22
N ALA A 24 -24.42 1.71 10.09
CA ALA A 24 -23.45 2.31 9.18
C ALA A 24 -24.04 3.54 8.47
N ARG A 25 -25.34 3.52 8.15
CA ARG A 25 -26.05 4.65 7.54
C ARG A 25 -26.03 5.87 8.47
N GLU A 26 -26.36 5.70 9.74
CA GLU A 26 -26.30 6.77 10.75
C GLU A 26 -24.89 7.36 10.87
N TYR A 27 -23.87 6.50 10.90
CA TYR A 27 -22.47 6.94 10.92
C TYR A 27 -22.10 7.74 9.67
N PHE A 28 -22.51 7.29 8.47
CA PHE A 28 -22.24 7.99 7.21
C PHE A 28 -22.93 9.36 7.16
N GLU A 29 -24.14 9.49 7.67
CA GLU A 29 -24.85 10.76 7.79
C GLU A 29 -24.09 11.75 8.71
N GLN A 30 -23.59 11.27 9.85
CA GLN A 30 -22.76 12.09 10.74
C GLN A 30 -21.48 12.56 10.06
N VAL A 31 -20.82 11.70 9.28
CA VAL A 31 -19.60 12.04 8.55
C VAL A 31 -19.90 13.07 7.45
N ILE A 32 -20.97 12.90 6.65
CA ILE A 32 -21.38 13.87 5.63
C ILE A 32 -21.69 15.24 6.25
N ASN A 33 -22.36 15.29 7.37
CA ASN A 33 -22.64 16.53 8.06
C ASN A 33 -21.35 17.26 8.49
N ARG A 34 -20.31 16.53 8.87
CA ARG A 34 -18.99 17.12 9.15
C ARG A 34 -18.33 17.69 7.88
N PHE A 35 -18.47 17.03 6.74
CA PHE A 35 -18.00 17.56 5.46
C PHE A 35 -18.70 18.88 5.11
N ASN A 36 -20.02 18.91 5.22
CA ASN A 36 -20.83 20.11 4.93
C ASN A 36 -20.49 21.30 5.84
N THR A 37 -20.03 21.03 7.07
CA THR A 37 -19.62 22.10 8.01
C THR A 37 -18.22 22.63 7.74
N ASN A 38 -17.31 21.79 7.26
CA ASN A 38 -15.89 22.08 7.12
C ASN A 38 -15.46 22.48 5.70
N TYR A 39 -16.27 22.15 4.69
CA TYR A 39 -15.97 22.41 3.28
C TYR A 39 -17.12 23.15 2.61
N VAL A 40 -16.79 24.00 1.63
CA VAL A 40 -17.79 24.69 0.84
C VAL A 40 -18.57 23.62 0.05
N SER A 41 -19.84 23.43 0.38
CA SER A 41 -20.73 22.41 -0.22
C SER A 41 -20.71 22.48 -1.76
N GLU A 42 -20.63 23.68 -2.32
CA GLU A 42 -20.51 23.91 -3.76
C GLU A 42 -19.29 23.18 -4.40
N PHE A 43 -18.14 23.09 -3.70
CA PHE A 43 -16.98 22.37 -4.19
C PHE A 43 -17.17 20.87 -4.19
N LEU A 44 -17.89 20.33 -3.20
CA LEU A 44 -18.14 18.90 -3.06
C LEU A 44 -19.20 18.38 -4.04
N GLU A 45 -20.09 19.24 -4.50
CA GLU A 45 -21.19 18.88 -5.40
C GLU A 45 -20.85 19.08 -6.89
N LYS A 46 -19.87 19.92 -7.21
CA LYS A 46 -19.43 20.11 -8.59
C LYS A 46 -18.66 18.88 -9.10
N PRO A 47 -18.95 18.38 -10.31
CA PRO A 47 -18.16 17.31 -10.92
C PRO A 47 -16.68 17.71 -10.97
N LEU A 48 -15.81 16.89 -10.40
CA LEU A 48 -14.38 17.12 -10.46
C LEU A 48 -13.90 16.93 -11.91
N GLN A 49 -13.40 18.00 -12.51
CA GLN A 49 -12.76 17.89 -13.83
C GLN A 49 -11.34 17.35 -13.66
N ILE A 50 -11.19 16.07 -13.89
CA ILE A 50 -9.89 15.39 -13.84
C ILE A 50 -9.34 15.39 -15.27
N ARG A 51 -8.11 15.93 -15.44
CA ARG A 51 -7.43 15.90 -16.74
C ARG A 51 -6.79 14.55 -16.97
N ASP A 52 -6.95 14.03 -18.18
CA ASP A 52 -6.23 12.86 -18.62
C ASP A 52 -4.77 13.18 -18.87
N TYR A 53 -3.89 12.30 -18.41
CA TYR A 53 -2.45 12.36 -18.64
C TYR A 53 -2.00 11.23 -19.56
N SER A 54 -1.00 11.49 -20.36
CA SER A 54 -0.34 10.43 -21.12
C SER A 54 0.32 9.43 -20.18
N LEU A 55 0.08 8.16 -20.41
CA LEU A 55 0.72 7.07 -19.67
C LEU A 55 2.05 6.62 -20.29
N GLY A 56 2.61 7.43 -21.20
CA GLY A 56 3.89 7.14 -21.87
C GLY A 56 3.77 6.29 -23.13
N GLY A 57 4.89 5.72 -23.57
CA GLY A 57 4.96 4.87 -24.76
C GLY A 57 4.22 3.52 -24.59
N LYS A 58 4.13 2.72 -25.65
CA LYS A 58 3.32 1.49 -25.69
C LYS A 58 3.60 0.52 -24.52
N GLN A 59 4.86 0.26 -24.19
CA GLN A 59 5.24 -0.64 -23.10
C GLN A 59 4.94 -0.02 -21.73
N GLU A 60 5.28 1.25 -21.55
CA GLU A 60 5.00 1.99 -20.32
C GLU A 60 3.50 2.10 -20.06
N LYS A 61 2.71 2.43 -21.07
CA LYS A 61 1.25 2.47 -20.99
C LYS A 61 0.67 1.12 -20.53
N ARG A 62 1.17 0.01 -21.10
CA ARG A 62 0.71 -1.33 -20.71
C ARG A 62 1.01 -1.63 -19.24
N TYR A 63 2.21 -1.31 -18.78
CA TYR A 63 2.60 -1.47 -17.36
C TYR A 63 1.78 -0.57 -16.44
N ARG A 64 1.67 0.72 -16.76
CA ARG A 64 0.91 1.66 -15.91
C ARG A 64 -0.57 1.32 -15.86
N MET A 65 -1.18 0.90 -16.96
CA MET A 65 -2.57 0.44 -16.97
C MET A 65 -2.76 -0.80 -16.12
N TRP A 66 -1.83 -1.76 -16.20
CA TRP A 66 -1.87 -2.94 -15.35
C TRP A 66 -1.74 -2.58 -13.87
N CYS A 67 -0.82 -1.71 -13.50
CA CYS A 67 -0.69 -1.22 -12.12
C CYS A 67 -1.96 -0.50 -11.65
N LEU A 68 -2.56 0.33 -12.51
CA LEU A 68 -3.77 1.08 -12.18
C LEU A 68 -4.96 0.14 -11.93
N GLN A 69 -5.15 -0.86 -12.79
CA GLN A 69 -6.24 -1.84 -12.69
C GLN A 69 -6.12 -2.75 -11.47
N ASN A 70 -4.90 -2.99 -11.00
CA ASN A 70 -4.63 -3.82 -9.83
C ASN A 70 -4.39 -3.00 -8.54
N HIS A 71 -4.61 -1.69 -8.57
CA HIS A 71 -4.44 -0.81 -7.41
C HIS A 71 -3.02 -0.83 -6.82
N PHE A 72 -2.00 -0.94 -7.68
CA PHE A 72 -0.60 -1.08 -7.25
C PHE A 72 0.19 0.23 -7.22
N PHE A 73 -0.41 1.37 -7.52
CA PHE A 73 0.26 2.64 -7.31
C PHE A 73 0.22 3.05 -5.84
N LEU A 74 1.34 3.57 -5.35
CA LEU A 74 1.42 4.18 -4.01
C LEU A 74 0.75 5.58 -4.05
N ASN A 75 -0.54 5.56 -4.28
CA ASN A 75 -1.40 6.72 -4.41
C ASN A 75 -2.77 6.37 -3.84
N PRO A 76 -3.20 7.02 -2.74
CA PRO A 76 -4.50 6.73 -2.14
C PRO A 76 -5.71 6.91 -3.08
N LEU A 77 -5.55 7.67 -4.16
CA LEU A 77 -6.60 7.81 -5.17
C LEU A 77 -6.71 6.57 -6.08
N ASN A 78 -5.68 5.73 -6.15
CA ASN A 78 -5.73 4.48 -6.91
C ASN A 78 -6.56 3.40 -6.19
N ASP A 79 -6.86 3.56 -4.89
CA ASP A 79 -7.73 2.65 -4.15
C ASP A 79 -9.23 2.90 -4.43
N LEU A 80 -9.54 4.00 -5.12
CA LEU A 80 -10.90 4.32 -5.52
C LEU A 80 -11.32 3.46 -6.73
N PRO A 81 -12.62 3.16 -6.90
CA PRO A 81 -13.12 2.34 -8.01
C PRO A 81 -13.05 3.05 -9.37
N LEU A 82 -12.36 4.16 -9.48
CA LEU A 82 -12.20 4.98 -10.67
C LEU A 82 -10.82 4.73 -11.30
N LEU A 83 -10.79 4.22 -12.52
CA LEU A 83 -9.56 4.05 -13.29
C LEU A 83 -9.28 5.31 -14.10
N HIS A 84 -8.51 6.24 -13.51
CA HIS A 84 -8.14 7.47 -14.18
C HIS A 84 -6.62 7.62 -14.32
N SER A 85 -6.15 8.12 -15.45
CA SER A 85 -4.72 8.23 -15.76
C SER A 85 -3.93 9.08 -14.76
N CYS A 86 -4.56 10.07 -14.13
CA CYS A 86 -3.92 10.91 -13.10
C CYS A 86 -3.59 10.13 -11.81
N PHE A 87 -4.20 8.96 -11.59
CA PHE A 87 -3.91 8.11 -10.42
C PHE A 87 -2.73 7.18 -10.64
N ALA A 88 -2.27 7.05 -11.89
CA ALA A 88 -1.16 6.19 -12.28
C ALA A 88 0.21 6.78 -11.88
N THR A 89 0.37 7.18 -10.63
CA THR A 89 1.59 7.78 -10.08
C THR A 89 1.84 7.29 -8.66
N ASP A 90 3.10 7.13 -8.29
CA ASP A 90 3.52 6.81 -6.91
C ASP A 90 3.71 8.10 -6.10
N SER A 91 2.61 8.79 -5.79
CA SER A 91 2.61 10.11 -5.14
C SER A 91 2.75 10.08 -3.62
N LEU A 92 2.77 8.88 -2.99
CA LEU A 92 2.93 8.75 -1.55
C LEU A 92 4.25 9.38 -1.08
N GLN A 93 4.17 10.33 -0.15
CA GLN A 93 5.30 11.05 0.41
C GLN A 93 5.14 11.16 1.93
N LEU A 94 6.27 11.26 2.64
CA LEU A 94 6.24 11.64 4.04
C LEU A 94 5.83 13.12 4.18
N PRO A 95 5.16 13.48 5.29
CA PRO A 95 4.87 14.86 5.59
C PRO A 95 6.15 15.70 5.62
N ALA A 96 6.07 16.97 5.26
CA ALA A 96 7.16 17.90 5.45
C ALA A 96 7.49 18.02 6.95
N ILE A 97 8.77 17.96 7.30
CA ILE A 97 9.26 18.12 8.66
C ILE A 97 10.06 19.40 8.71
N THR A 98 9.76 20.24 9.69
CA THR A 98 10.59 21.41 10.01
C THR A 98 11.70 20.94 10.92
N THR A 99 12.96 21.06 10.46
CA THR A 99 14.16 20.83 11.28
C THR A 99 14.76 22.18 11.67
N THR A 100 15.41 22.24 12.84
CA THR A 100 16.17 23.42 13.22
C THR A 100 17.49 23.45 12.44
N ILE A 101 18.04 24.65 12.21
CA ILE A 101 19.31 24.85 11.48
C ILE A 101 20.48 24.11 12.14
N ASP A 102 20.37 23.81 13.42
CA ASP A 102 21.39 23.11 14.22
C ASP A 102 21.33 21.57 14.05
N GLU A 103 20.24 21.03 13.52
CA GLU A 103 20.15 19.60 13.19
C GLU A 103 20.81 19.35 11.83
N LYS A 104 22.07 18.92 11.86
CA LYS A 104 22.87 18.65 10.65
C LYS A 104 22.43 17.40 9.87
N ASP A 105 21.66 16.52 10.49
CA ASP A 105 21.34 15.22 9.92
C ASP A 105 19.86 15.13 9.49
N ILE A 106 19.67 14.78 8.22
CA ILE A 106 18.32 14.41 7.72
C ILE A 106 17.88 13.18 8.50
N PRO A 107 16.65 13.19 9.08
CA PRO A 107 16.17 12.04 9.84
C PRO A 107 16.24 10.74 9.03
N ILE A 108 16.83 9.70 9.61
CA ILE A 108 17.08 8.40 8.97
C ILE A 108 15.83 7.77 8.34
N PHE A 109 14.65 8.06 8.88
CA PHE A 109 13.40 7.51 8.37
C PHE A 109 13.02 8.00 6.96
N PHE A 110 13.54 9.13 6.47
CA PHE A 110 13.36 9.52 5.07
C PHE A 110 14.07 8.55 4.12
N GLY A 111 15.31 8.18 4.45
CA GLY A 111 16.07 7.19 3.69
C GLY A 111 15.39 5.82 3.70
N LEU A 112 14.91 5.40 4.87
CA LEU A 112 14.17 4.13 5.03
C LEU A 112 12.87 4.13 4.21
N PHE A 113 12.12 5.23 4.25
CA PHE A 113 10.89 5.34 3.47
C PHE A 113 11.14 5.28 1.96
N ASN A 114 12.17 5.98 1.48
CA ASN A 114 12.54 5.93 0.06
C ASN A 114 12.98 4.52 -0.35
N GLN A 115 13.70 3.80 0.51
CA GLN A 115 14.09 2.42 0.26
C GLN A 115 12.87 1.50 0.20
N ILE A 116 11.92 1.61 1.13
CA ILE A 116 10.66 0.85 1.13
C ILE A 116 9.89 1.10 -0.17
N LYS A 117 9.77 2.36 -0.59
CA LYS A 117 9.12 2.70 -1.87
C LYS A 117 9.82 2.05 -3.06
N GLN A 118 11.15 2.14 -3.13
CA GLN A 118 11.92 1.59 -4.23
C GLN A 118 11.80 0.07 -4.30
N ASP A 119 11.87 -0.61 -3.16
CA ASP A 119 11.72 -2.07 -3.10
C ASP A 119 10.32 -2.52 -3.51
N PHE A 120 9.29 -1.79 -3.08
CA PHE A 120 7.91 -2.06 -3.52
C PHE A 120 7.76 -1.87 -5.03
N ILE A 121 8.26 -0.77 -5.59
CA ILE A 121 8.21 -0.49 -7.03
C ILE A 121 8.92 -1.60 -7.81
N TYR A 122 10.07 -2.06 -7.32
CA TYR A 122 10.82 -3.13 -7.96
C TYR A 122 10.10 -4.48 -7.88
N ALA A 123 9.58 -4.84 -6.72
CA ALA A 123 8.77 -6.04 -6.55
C ALA A 123 7.53 -6.04 -7.47
N ARG A 124 6.81 -4.93 -7.54
CA ARG A 124 5.67 -4.73 -8.44
C ARG A 124 6.07 -4.93 -9.91
N PHE A 125 7.23 -4.39 -10.31
CA PHE A 125 7.71 -4.55 -11.68
C PHE A 125 8.08 -6.01 -12.00
N LEU A 126 8.75 -6.71 -11.10
CA LEU A 126 9.05 -8.14 -11.26
C LEU A 126 7.76 -8.97 -11.34
N PHE A 127 6.78 -8.66 -10.49
CA PHE A 127 5.49 -9.34 -10.53
C PHE A 127 4.77 -9.10 -11.87
N TYR A 128 4.77 -7.85 -12.36
CA TYR A 128 4.27 -7.55 -13.69
C TYR A 128 4.97 -8.39 -14.77
N GLN A 129 6.28 -8.48 -14.75
CA GLN A 129 7.04 -9.30 -15.72
C GLN A 129 6.68 -10.79 -15.64
N GLY A 130 6.36 -11.29 -14.45
CA GLY A 130 5.86 -12.65 -14.28
C GLY A 130 4.47 -12.88 -14.87
N GLN A 131 3.62 -11.85 -14.89
CA GLN A 131 2.22 -11.94 -15.34
C GLN A 131 2.01 -11.69 -16.84
N VAL A 132 2.91 -10.95 -17.51
CA VAL A 132 2.72 -10.59 -18.92
C VAL A 132 3.28 -11.66 -19.87
N ASP A 133 2.61 -11.80 -21.01
CA ASP A 133 3.02 -12.64 -22.15
C ASP A 133 3.30 -14.12 -21.80
N ARG A 134 2.42 -14.71 -20.97
CA ARG A 134 2.52 -16.13 -20.58
C ARG A 134 2.34 -17.11 -21.73
N SER A 135 1.89 -16.65 -22.90
CA SER A 135 1.61 -17.50 -24.06
C SER A 135 2.86 -18.04 -24.77
N THR A 136 4.00 -17.38 -24.57
CA THR A 136 5.26 -17.79 -25.22
C THR A 136 6.37 -17.95 -24.20
N PRO A 137 7.24 -18.98 -24.34
CA PRO A 137 8.43 -19.10 -23.49
C PRO A 137 9.31 -17.84 -23.59
N HIS A 138 9.86 -17.42 -22.47
CA HIS A 138 10.84 -16.34 -22.48
C HIS A 138 12.13 -16.81 -23.17
N TYR A 139 12.81 -15.91 -23.88
CA TYR A 139 14.03 -16.29 -24.62
C TYR A 139 15.13 -16.85 -23.71
N ALA A 140 15.17 -16.43 -22.44
CA ALA A 140 16.14 -16.94 -21.45
C ALA A 140 15.82 -18.36 -20.98
N ASP A 141 14.60 -18.85 -21.21
CA ASP A 141 14.19 -20.22 -20.86
C ASP A 141 14.36 -21.17 -22.05
N LYS A 142 14.73 -20.69 -23.23
CA LYS A 142 14.97 -21.53 -24.38
C LYS A 142 16.20 -22.39 -24.15
N GLU A 143 16.09 -23.65 -24.52
CA GLU A 143 17.20 -24.62 -24.50
C GLU A 143 17.77 -24.92 -23.10
N THR A 144 17.01 -24.64 -22.03
CA THR A 144 17.49 -24.87 -20.66
C THR A 144 17.53 -26.34 -20.25
N GLY A 145 17.02 -27.26 -21.06
CA GLY A 145 17.14 -28.70 -20.82
C GLY A 145 16.60 -29.15 -19.45
N LEU A 146 15.49 -28.54 -19.01
CA LEU A 146 14.88 -28.90 -17.72
C LEU A 146 14.28 -30.29 -17.74
N THR A 147 14.53 -31.08 -16.72
CA THR A 147 13.92 -32.40 -16.54
C THR A 147 12.48 -32.24 -16.04
N ASN A 148 11.53 -32.80 -16.77
CA ASN A 148 10.14 -32.86 -16.32
C ASN A 148 10.01 -33.90 -15.20
N LEU A 149 9.57 -33.43 -14.03
CA LEU A 149 9.16 -34.26 -12.92
C LEU A 149 7.65 -34.53 -13.01
N PHE A 150 7.18 -35.69 -12.51
CA PHE A 150 5.75 -36.04 -12.50
C PHE A 150 4.90 -35.11 -11.62
N ASP A 151 5.53 -34.29 -10.77
CA ASP A 151 4.87 -33.32 -9.89
C ASP A 151 4.41 -32.04 -10.60
N TYR A 152 4.56 -31.97 -11.92
CA TYR A 152 4.17 -30.83 -12.76
C TYR A 152 4.69 -29.44 -12.30
N PRO A 153 5.91 -29.30 -11.74
CA PRO A 153 6.43 -28.01 -11.39
C PRO A 153 6.60 -27.16 -12.64
N GLN A 154 6.23 -25.89 -12.56
CA GLN A 154 6.47 -24.94 -13.62
C GLN A 154 7.81 -24.24 -13.39
N TYR A 155 8.73 -24.41 -14.35
CA TYR A 155 10.03 -23.75 -14.34
C TYR A 155 10.05 -22.68 -15.44
N SER A 156 10.24 -21.43 -15.08
CA SER A 156 10.44 -20.35 -16.01
C SER A 156 10.98 -19.12 -15.29
N ILE A 157 11.68 -18.24 -16.01
CA ILE A 157 12.14 -16.96 -15.47
C ILE A 157 10.98 -16.10 -14.95
N ARG A 158 9.79 -16.27 -15.51
CA ARG A 158 8.58 -15.57 -15.06
C ARG A 158 8.15 -16.01 -13.68
N ILE A 159 8.17 -17.30 -13.42
CA ILE A 159 7.89 -17.85 -12.08
C ILE A 159 8.95 -17.40 -11.09
N GLU A 160 10.22 -17.36 -11.47
CA GLU A 160 11.28 -16.85 -10.60
C GLU A 160 11.14 -15.34 -10.34
N ASN A 161 10.66 -14.55 -11.30
CA ASN A 161 10.31 -13.15 -11.08
C ASN A 161 9.17 -13.01 -10.06
N GLU A 162 8.11 -13.82 -10.14
CA GLU A 162 7.02 -13.83 -9.17
C GLU A 162 7.51 -14.24 -7.77
N LYS A 163 8.30 -15.30 -7.66
CA LYS A 163 8.90 -15.74 -6.39
C LYS A 163 9.81 -14.65 -5.79
N THR A 164 10.59 -13.97 -6.64
CA THR A 164 11.48 -12.89 -6.20
C THR A 164 10.67 -11.67 -5.75
N ALA A 165 9.61 -11.31 -6.48
CA ALA A 165 8.68 -10.27 -6.08
C ALA A 165 8.07 -10.57 -4.71
N PHE A 166 7.61 -11.81 -4.49
CA PHE A 166 7.07 -12.23 -3.20
C PHE A 166 8.11 -12.13 -2.06
N ARG A 167 9.35 -12.59 -2.28
CA ARG A 167 10.41 -12.47 -1.27
C ARG A 167 10.71 -11.00 -0.92
N LEU A 168 10.75 -10.12 -1.93
CA LEU A 168 10.94 -8.70 -1.71
C LEU A 168 9.77 -8.09 -0.90
N LEU A 169 8.52 -8.38 -1.27
CA LEU A 169 7.34 -7.91 -0.54
C LEU A 169 7.33 -8.43 0.90
N TYR A 170 7.71 -9.69 1.12
CA TYR A 170 7.81 -10.23 2.47
C TYR A 170 8.89 -9.51 3.30
N SER A 171 10.05 -9.21 2.70
CA SER A 171 11.11 -8.45 3.37
C SER A 171 10.73 -7.00 3.70
N LEU A 172 9.72 -6.44 3.00
CA LEU A 172 9.23 -5.09 3.29
C LEU A 172 8.60 -4.98 4.68
N PHE A 173 8.02 -6.04 5.21
CA PHE A 173 7.44 -6.01 6.56
C PHE A 173 8.50 -5.69 7.62
N ASP A 174 9.69 -6.28 7.53
CA ASP A 174 10.78 -5.97 8.45
C ASP A 174 11.31 -4.54 8.24
N LYS A 175 11.39 -4.07 6.99
CA LYS A 175 11.78 -2.68 6.71
C LYS A 175 10.77 -1.67 7.23
N VAL A 176 9.48 -1.96 7.11
CA VAL A 176 8.41 -1.15 7.69
C VAL A 176 8.49 -1.17 9.21
N ALA A 177 8.79 -2.32 9.81
CA ALA A 177 9.02 -2.42 11.25
C ALA A 177 10.21 -1.55 11.70
N PHE A 178 11.31 -1.58 10.95
CA PHE A 178 12.47 -0.74 11.21
C PHE A 178 12.16 0.74 11.09
N PHE A 179 11.42 1.13 10.03
CA PHE A 179 10.88 2.49 9.88
C PHE A 179 10.03 2.89 11.08
N ALA A 180 9.08 2.02 11.49
CA ALA A 180 8.20 2.25 12.62
C ALA A 180 8.98 2.45 13.92
N ASN A 181 10.01 1.61 14.18
CA ASN A 181 10.88 1.73 15.35
C ASN A 181 11.56 3.10 15.41
N LYS A 182 12.10 3.59 14.28
CA LYS A 182 12.78 4.89 14.21
C LYS A 182 11.80 6.07 14.28
N TYR A 183 10.70 5.98 13.55
CA TYR A 183 9.71 7.07 13.47
C TYR A 183 8.98 7.31 14.80
N TRP A 184 8.50 6.23 15.45
CA TRP A 184 7.80 6.32 16.73
C TRP A 184 8.73 6.16 17.94
N LYS A 185 10.04 6.06 17.74
CA LYS A 185 11.03 5.92 18.82
C LYS A 185 10.68 4.79 19.80
N LEU A 186 10.39 3.60 19.25
CA LEU A 186 9.92 2.45 20.07
C LEU A 186 11.02 1.89 21.00
N GLY A 187 12.30 2.23 20.77
CA GLY A 187 13.43 1.84 21.61
C GLY A 187 13.88 0.39 21.43
N ILE A 188 13.45 -0.29 20.37
CA ILE A 188 13.93 -1.64 20.03
C ILE A 188 15.33 -1.52 19.44
N LYS A 189 16.27 -2.38 19.88
CA LYS A 189 17.62 -2.41 19.31
C LYS A 189 17.56 -2.77 17.83
N ASP A 190 18.40 -2.15 17.01
CA ASP A 190 18.36 -2.32 15.55
C ASP A 190 18.54 -3.78 15.10
N THR A 191 19.31 -4.57 15.86
CA THR A 191 19.51 -6.02 15.62
C THR A 191 18.28 -6.87 15.91
N ASP A 192 17.34 -6.37 16.71
CA ASP A 192 16.21 -7.13 17.24
C ASP A 192 14.89 -6.68 16.61
N VAL A 193 14.97 -5.70 15.68
CA VAL A 193 13.79 -5.19 14.97
C VAL A 193 13.35 -6.19 13.91
N THR A 194 12.16 -6.71 14.08
CA THR A 194 11.44 -7.53 13.11
C THR A 194 10.00 -7.05 13.04
N PHE A 195 9.24 -7.45 12.02
CA PHE A 195 7.82 -7.15 11.95
C PHE A 195 7.05 -7.65 13.18
N HIS A 196 7.49 -8.78 13.75
CA HIS A 196 6.95 -9.34 14.97
C HIS A 196 7.26 -8.49 16.22
N SER A 197 8.53 -8.04 16.39
CA SER A 197 8.96 -7.33 17.60
C SER A 197 8.31 -5.97 17.82
N VAL A 198 7.81 -5.34 16.73
CA VAL A 198 7.11 -4.05 16.80
C VAL A 198 5.74 -4.17 17.50
N TRP A 199 5.11 -5.34 17.42
CA TRP A 199 3.77 -5.58 17.97
C TRP A 199 3.78 -6.24 19.35
N ARG A 200 4.90 -6.80 19.79
CA ARG A 200 5.00 -7.52 21.05
C ARG A 200 6.04 -6.92 21.99
N GLU A 201 5.71 -6.82 23.27
CA GLU A 201 6.67 -6.66 24.35
C GLU A 201 7.03 -8.03 24.90
N GLU A 202 8.29 -8.37 24.89
CA GLU A 202 8.82 -9.47 25.68
C GLU A 202 8.95 -8.99 27.12
N SER A 203 7.96 -9.25 27.95
CA SER A 203 8.04 -9.07 29.39
C SER A 203 7.67 -10.38 30.08
N GLY A 204 8.69 -11.15 30.48
CA GLY A 204 8.54 -12.40 31.22
C GLY A 204 7.89 -13.53 30.40
N HIS A 205 7.24 -14.48 31.10
CA HIS A 205 6.74 -15.74 30.50
C HIS A 205 5.47 -15.57 29.62
N ARG A 206 4.96 -14.35 29.43
CA ARG A 206 3.79 -14.08 28.56
C ARG A 206 4.06 -12.85 27.70
N PRO A 207 4.09 -13.00 26.36
CA PRO A 207 4.21 -11.86 25.45
C PRO A 207 3.00 -10.93 25.63
N ARG A 208 3.24 -9.66 25.90
CA ARG A 208 2.21 -8.63 25.96
C ARG A 208 2.27 -7.78 24.69
N TYR A 209 1.10 -7.46 24.14
CA TYR A 209 1.01 -6.54 23.00
C TYR A 209 1.45 -5.13 23.39
N LYS A 210 2.32 -4.51 22.60
CA LYS A 210 2.76 -3.10 22.75
C LYS A 210 1.67 -2.11 22.35
N HIS A 211 0.51 -2.15 22.98
CA HIS A 211 -0.57 -1.22 22.63
C HIS A 211 -0.34 0.25 22.97
N ARG A 212 0.69 0.59 23.77
CA ARG A 212 0.90 1.98 24.21
C ARG A 212 1.68 2.86 23.23
N ALA A 213 2.52 2.30 22.36
CA ALA A 213 3.37 3.06 21.44
C ALA A 213 2.72 3.23 20.05
N LEU A 214 1.91 2.25 19.62
CA LEU A 214 1.22 2.28 18.35
C LEU A 214 -0.29 2.32 18.60
N ASP A 215 -0.87 3.51 18.45
CA ASP A 215 -2.32 3.66 18.59
C ASP A 215 -3.06 3.09 17.38
N THR A 216 -3.32 1.79 17.44
CA THR A 216 -4.07 1.08 16.39
C THR A 216 -5.54 1.46 16.35
N LYS A 217 -6.09 2.10 17.40
CA LYS A 217 -7.51 2.47 17.44
C LYS A 217 -7.80 3.73 16.64
N SER A 218 -6.88 4.68 16.65
CA SER A 218 -7.04 5.93 15.90
C SER A 218 -6.41 5.88 14.50
N ASN A 219 -5.60 4.86 14.18
CA ASN A 219 -4.89 4.73 12.92
C ASN A 219 -5.24 3.41 12.21
N ILE A 220 -6.11 3.50 11.21
CA ILE A 220 -6.60 2.34 10.45
C ILE A 220 -5.48 1.59 9.72
N ALA A 221 -4.43 2.28 9.26
CA ALA A 221 -3.31 1.64 8.60
C ALA A 221 -2.48 0.78 9.57
N LEU A 222 -2.25 1.27 10.80
CA LEU A 222 -1.62 0.47 11.85
C LEU A 222 -2.50 -0.70 12.28
N LEU A 223 -3.81 -0.49 12.32
CA LEU A 223 -4.76 -1.58 12.58
C LEU A 223 -4.68 -2.67 11.52
N ALA A 224 -4.66 -2.30 10.24
CA ALA A 224 -4.52 -3.25 9.12
C ALA A 224 -3.19 -4.01 9.20
N MET A 225 -2.08 -3.34 9.48
CA MET A 225 -0.77 -3.99 9.68
C MET A 225 -0.79 -4.96 10.87
N ASN A 226 -1.48 -4.63 11.96
CA ASN A 226 -1.64 -5.53 13.10
C ASN A 226 -2.48 -6.77 12.75
N TRP A 227 -3.47 -6.65 11.86
CA TRP A 227 -4.21 -7.81 11.35
C TRP A 227 -3.31 -8.72 10.52
N ILE A 228 -2.53 -8.18 9.59
CA ILE A 228 -1.54 -8.94 8.81
C ILE A 228 -0.57 -9.66 9.74
N TYR A 229 -0.09 -8.97 10.79
CA TYR A 229 0.78 -9.59 11.80
C TYR A 229 0.12 -10.82 12.46
N LYS A 230 -1.18 -10.75 12.80
CA LYS A 230 -1.91 -11.87 13.41
C LYS A 230 -2.07 -13.06 12.46
N ASP A 231 -2.18 -12.80 11.16
CA ASP A 231 -2.32 -13.85 10.14
C ASP A 231 -0.99 -14.59 9.90
N PHE A 232 0.14 -13.99 10.23
CA PHE A 232 1.47 -14.63 10.12
C PHE A 232 1.87 -15.43 11.37
N ASN A 233 1.07 -15.42 12.45
CA ASN A 233 1.32 -16.10 13.72
C ASN A 233 0.17 -17.01 14.13
#